data_8644cba0aeaed2a57ad388321bbb2e91
#
_entry.id   8644cba0aeaed2a57ad388321bbb2e91
#
_cell.length_a   1.000
_cell.length_b   1.000
_cell.length_c   1.000
_cell.angle_alpha   90.00
_cell.angle_beta   90.00
_cell.angle_gamma   90.00
#
_symmetry.space_group_name_H-M   'P 1'
#
loop_
_entity.id
_entity.type
_entity.pdbx_description
1 polymer ?
#
loop_
_entity_poly.entity_id
_entity_poly.type
_entity_poly.pdbx_seq_one_letter_code
_entity_poly.pdbx_strand_id
1 'polypeptide(L)'
;MKHFKEFIQWCCEPQRLFVLFIVVLAIPNVALFFTEQQMTLWARICNVILPVSVYWLIMTLGRKPGKTIWILFPFVFFAAFQLVLLYLFGRSIIAVDMFLNLTTTNSGEALELLDNLLPAVIGVFVVYIPALVLGAVSYTHLRAHE
;
A
#
# COMPACT_ATOMS: atom_id res chain seq x y z
N MET A 1 23.81 15.18 7.21
CA MET A 1 23.99 13.83 6.63
C MET A 1 24.08 12.71 7.68
N LYS A 2 24.71 12.92 8.85
CA LYS A 2 24.87 11.89 9.90
C LYS A 2 23.51 11.46 10.49
N HIS A 3 22.66 12.41 10.88
CA HIS A 3 21.31 12.14 11.40
C HIS A 3 20.37 11.40 10.42
N PHE A 4 20.53 11.65 9.12
CA PHE A 4 19.74 10.94 8.11
C PHE A 4 20.13 9.46 7.97
N LYS A 5 21.43 9.16 8.06
CA LYS A 5 21.92 7.77 8.08
C LYS A 5 21.48 7.04 9.34
N GLU A 6 21.56 7.69 10.49
CA GLU A 6 21.09 7.13 11.78
C GLU A 6 19.58 6.85 11.74
N PHE A 7 18.79 7.75 11.15
CA PHE A 7 17.35 7.55 10.98
C PHE A 7 17.03 6.36 10.04
N ILE A 8 17.75 6.24 8.92
CA ILE A 8 17.57 5.09 8.01
C ILE A 8 17.96 3.78 8.71
N GLN A 9 19.07 3.75 9.41
CA GLN A 9 19.51 2.57 10.16
C GLN A 9 18.49 2.19 11.23
N TRP A 10 17.93 3.18 11.93
CA TRP A 10 16.88 2.99 12.92
C TRP A 10 15.59 2.40 12.28
N CYS A 11 15.18 2.89 11.10
CA CYS A 11 14.05 2.35 10.35
C CYS A 11 14.32 0.95 9.79
N CYS A 12 15.56 0.63 9.43
CA CYS A 12 15.93 -0.66 8.84
C CYS A 12 16.03 -1.81 9.85
N GLU A 13 15.79 -1.55 11.14
CA GLU A 13 15.72 -2.62 12.11
C GLU A 13 14.58 -3.61 11.78
N PRO A 14 14.83 -4.92 11.74
CA PRO A 14 13.88 -5.90 11.22
C PRO A 14 12.50 -5.86 11.88
N GLN A 15 12.45 -5.60 13.18
CA GLN A 15 11.19 -5.53 13.92
C GLN A 15 10.37 -4.29 13.52
N ARG A 16 11.02 -3.16 13.32
CA ARG A 16 10.35 -1.91 12.91
C ARG A 16 9.87 -1.96 11.48
N LEU A 17 10.70 -2.51 10.59
CA LEU A 17 10.28 -2.76 9.20
C LEU A 17 9.09 -3.71 9.12
N PHE A 18 9.08 -4.74 9.93
CA PHE A 18 7.96 -5.66 10.00
C PHE A 18 6.65 -4.93 10.32
N VAL A 19 6.64 -4.12 11.38
CA VAL A 19 5.46 -3.34 11.76
C VAL A 19 5.10 -2.30 10.70
N LEU A 20 6.09 -1.57 10.18
CA LEU A 20 5.90 -0.57 9.14
C LEU A 20 5.23 -1.17 7.90
N PHE A 21 5.68 -2.33 7.43
CA PHE A 21 5.12 -2.95 6.24
C PHE A 21 3.70 -3.46 6.47
N ILE A 22 3.39 -4.00 7.65
CA ILE A 22 2.01 -4.38 7.99
C ILE A 22 1.11 -3.15 7.99
N VAL A 23 1.55 -2.05 8.59
CA VAL A 23 0.78 -0.80 8.60
C VAL A 23 0.54 -0.30 7.18
N VAL A 24 1.58 -0.23 6.35
CA VAL A 24 1.48 0.24 4.96
C VAL A 24 0.52 -0.62 4.13
N LEU A 25 0.58 -1.94 4.29
CA LEU A 25 -0.34 -2.88 3.61
C LEU A 25 -1.77 -2.78 4.14
N ALA A 26 -1.96 -2.39 5.40
CA ALA A 26 -3.29 -2.25 6.02
C ALA A 26 -3.97 -0.92 5.66
N ILE A 27 -3.23 0.11 5.20
CA ILE A 27 -3.79 1.45 4.90
C ILE A 27 -5.07 1.39 4.06
N PRO A 28 -5.15 0.64 2.93
CA PRO A 28 -6.36 0.63 2.12
C PRO A 28 -7.58 0.08 2.86
N ASN A 29 -7.38 -0.96 3.67
CA ASN A 29 -8.44 -1.59 4.44
C ASN A 29 -8.93 -0.68 5.58
N VAL A 30 -8.00 0.05 6.21
CA VAL A 30 -8.33 1.06 7.22
C VAL A 30 -9.04 2.26 6.58
N ALA A 31 -8.58 2.73 5.42
CA ALA A 31 -9.24 3.80 4.67
C ALA A 31 -10.67 3.40 4.30
N LEU A 32 -10.88 2.16 3.85
CA LEU A 32 -12.20 1.62 3.54
C LEU A 32 -13.12 1.55 4.77
N PHE A 33 -12.58 1.32 5.96
CA PHE A 33 -13.36 1.31 7.21
C PHE A 33 -14.06 2.66 7.46
N PHE A 34 -13.40 3.76 7.11
CA PHE A 34 -13.90 5.12 7.34
C PHE A 34 -14.75 5.68 6.20
N THR A 35 -14.85 4.98 5.07
CA THR A 35 -15.70 5.42 3.96
C THR A 35 -17.16 5.08 4.19
N GLU A 36 -18.07 5.92 3.65
CA GLU A 36 -19.51 5.72 3.70
C GLU A 36 -19.96 4.61 2.76
N GLN A 37 -19.57 3.38 3.07
CA GLN A 37 -20.08 2.23 2.34
C GLN A 37 -21.24 1.59 3.11
N GLN A 38 -22.20 1.03 2.39
CA GLN A 38 -23.32 0.25 2.95
C GLN A 38 -22.84 -1.10 3.51
N MET A 39 -21.80 -1.06 4.31
CA MET A 39 -21.25 -2.25 4.96
C MET A 39 -21.67 -2.28 6.44
N THR A 40 -22.08 -3.44 6.91
CA THR A 40 -22.32 -3.66 8.33
C THR A 40 -21.05 -3.43 9.15
N LEU A 41 -21.16 -2.97 10.39
CA LEU A 41 -20.01 -2.77 11.28
C LEU A 41 -19.09 -4.00 11.35
N TRP A 42 -19.68 -5.19 11.45
CA TRP A 42 -18.93 -6.45 11.48
C TRP A 42 -18.14 -6.70 10.20
N ALA A 43 -18.73 -6.39 9.04
CA ALA A 43 -18.02 -6.53 7.77
C ALA A 43 -16.85 -5.55 7.67
N ARG A 44 -16.96 -4.31 8.18
CA ARG A 44 -15.87 -3.34 8.24
C ARG A 44 -14.73 -3.82 9.14
N ILE A 45 -15.06 -4.36 10.31
CA ILE A 45 -14.08 -4.92 11.25
C ILE A 45 -13.36 -6.11 10.61
N CYS A 46 -14.08 -7.05 10.00
CA CYS A 46 -13.50 -8.19 9.32
C CYS A 46 -12.59 -7.77 8.15
N ASN A 47 -12.96 -6.74 7.41
CA ASN A 47 -12.16 -6.19 6.30
C ASN A 47 -10.80 -5.64 6.75
N VAL A 48 -10.65 -5.24 7.99
CA VAL A 48 -9.36 -4.81 8.55
C VAL A 48 -8.62 -5.99 9.18
N ILE A 49 -9.28 -6.75 10.05
CA ILE A 49 -8.63 -7.79 10.85
C ILE A 49 -8.11 -8.92 9.95
N LEU A 50 -8.91 -9.37 8.98
CA LEU A 50 -8.56 -10.54 8.18
C LEU A 50 -7.32 -10.28 7.28
N PRO A 51 -7.24 -9.21 6.49
CA PRO A 51 -6.02 -8.91 5.73
C PRO A 51 -4.81 -8.66 6.62
N VAL A 52 -4.96 -7.94 7.72
CA VAL A 52 -3.86 -7.69 8.67
C VAL A 52 -3.33 -9.00 9.23
N SER A 53 -4.20 -9.95 9.59
CA SER A 53 -3.80 -11.27 10.08
C SER A 53 -3.03 -12.06 9.02
N VAL A 54 -3.47 -12.00 7.75
CA VAL A 54 -2.79 -12.64 6.62
C VAL A 54 -1.41 -12.02 6.39
N TYR A 55 -1.32 -10.69 6.36
CA TYR A 55 -0.04 -9.99 6.21
C TYR A 55 0.91 -10.30 7.36
N TRP A 56 0.39 -10.33 8.59
CA TRP A 56 1.16 -10.72 9.76
C TRP A 56 1.74 -12.13 9.61
N LEU A 57 0.90 -13.10 9.22
CA LEU A 57 1.32 -14.48 9.00
C LEU A 57 2.40 -14.58 7.91
N ILE A 58 2.20 -13.94 6.75
CA ILE A 58 3.16 -13.97 5.65
C ILE A 58 4.48 -13.32 6.06
N MET A 59 4.42 -12.19 6.76
CA MET A 59 5.61 -11.48 7.22
C MET A 59 6.38 -12.27 8.29
N THR A 60 5.69 -13.04 9.15
CA THR A 60 6.35 -13.91 10.15
C THR A 60 7.00 -15.13 9.52
N LEU A 61 6.41 -15.69 8.45
CA LEU A 61 7.01 -16.79 7.70
C LEU A 61 8.26 -16.35 6.93
N GLY A 62 8.35 -15.04 6.58
CA GLY A 62 9.49 -14.45 5.92
C GLY A 62 10.63 -14.16 6.90
N ARG A 63 11.79 -14.83 6.73
CA ARG A 63 12.96 -14.57 7.58
C ARG A 63 13.56 -13.17 7.40
N LYS A 64 13.35 -12.53 6.25
CA LYS A 64 13.90 -11.21 5.89
C LYS A 64 12.75 -10.29 5.44
N PRO A 65 12.25 -9.37 6.28
CA PRO A 65 11.06 -8.56 5.98
C PRO A 65 11.21 -7.74 4.69
N GLY A 66 12.40 -7.21 4.41
CA GLY A 66 12.68 -6.49 3.16
C GLY A 66 12.54 -7.35 1.90
N LYS A 67 12.90 -8.65 1.95
CA LYS A 67 12.67 -9.57 0.83
C LYS A 67 11.19 -9.92 0.72
N THR A 68 10.53 -10.11 1.84
CA THR A 68 9.11 -10.49 1.87
C THR A 68 8.22 -9.41 1.26
N ILE A 69 8.48 -8.12 1.54
CA ILE A 69 7.70 -7.02 0.94
C ILE A 69 7.87 -6.97 -0.58
N TRP A 70 9.05 -7.30 -1.12
CA TRP A 70 9.26 -7.37 -2.57
C TRP A 70 8.56 -8.57 -3.22
N ILE A 71 8.45 -9.69 -2.52
CA ILE A 71 7.64 -10.83 -2.97
C ILE A 71 6.15 -10.45 -2.96
N LEU A 72 5.73 -9.64 -1.98
CA LEU A 72 4.37 -9.11 -1.86
C LEU A 72 4.11 -7.90 -2.77
N PHE A 73 5.05 -7.51 -3.64
CA PHE A 73 4.91 -6.35 -4.52
C PHE A 73 3.59 -6.32 -5.30
N PRO A 74 3.06 -7.42 -5.86
CA PRO A 74 1.75 -7.41 -6.52
C PRO A 74 0.64 -6.95 -5.57
N PHE A 75 0.65 -7.41 -4.32
CA PHE A 75 -0.33 -7.00 -3.32
C PHE A 75 -0.16 -5.53 -2.92
N VAL A 76 1.08 -5.04 -2.82
CA VAL A 76 1.37 -3.61 -2.59
C VAL A 76 0.82 -2.77 -3.74
N PHE A 77 1.00 -3.21 -4.98
CA PHE A 77 0.46 -2.54 -6.15
C PHE A 77 -1.07 -2.49 -6.12
N PHE A 78 -1.73 -3.62 -5.85
CA PHE A 78 -3.19 -3.65 -5.74
C PHE A 78 -3.71 -2.82 -4.56
N ALA A 79 -3.00 -2.80 -3.45
CA ALA A 79 -3.34 -1.96 -2.29
C ALA A 79 -3.26 -0.47 -2.66
N ALA A 80 -2.21 -0.06 -3.35
CA ALA A 80 -2.05 1.30 -3.85
C ALA A 80 -3.16 1.68 -4.84
N PHE A 81 -3.47 0.79 -5.79
CA PHE A 81 -4.53 0.97 -6.76
C PHE A 81 -5.91 1.07 -6.08
N GLN A 82 -6.17 0.27 -5.07
CA GLN A 82 -7.40 0.34 -4.28
C GLN A 82 -7.58 1.69 -3.59
N LEU A 83 -6.50 2.30 -3.06
CA LEU A 83 -6.56 3.64 -2.48
C LEU A 83 -6.91 4.72 -3.52
N VAL A 84 -6.33 4.61 -4.71
CA VAL A 84 -6.64 5.53 -5.81
C VAL A 84 -8.11 5.42 -6.19
N LEU A 85 -8.63 4.21 -6.34
CA LEU A 85 -10.05 3.98 -6.66
C LEU A 85 -10.97 4.49 -5.55
N LEU A 86 -10.58 4.29 -4.30
CA LEU A 86 -11.34 4.76 -3.14
C LEU A 86 -11.42 6.28 -3.12
N TYR A 87 -10.32 6.96 -3.44
CA TYR A 87 -10.27 8.42 -3.53
C TYR A 87 -11.16 8.96 -4.64
N LEU A 88 -11.11 8.36 -5.83
CA LEU A 88 -11.85 8.84 -7.00
C LEU A 88 -13.34 8.58 -6.93
N PHE A 89 -13.70 7.39 -6.52
CA PHE A 89 -15.08 6.89 -6.65
C PHE A 89 -15.77 6.69 -5.31
N GLY A 90 -15.08 6.88 -4.19
CA GLY A 90 -15.59 6.56 -2.87
C GLY A 90 -15.90 5.07 -2.66
N ARG A 91 -15.46 4.21 -3.57
CA ARG A 91 -15.67 2.75 -3.57
C ARG A 91 -14.37 2.04 -3.91
N SER A 92 -14.10 0.97 -3.18
CA SER A 92 -12.90 0.14 -3.43
C SER A 92 -13.16 -1.06 -4.34
N ILE A 93 -14.41 -1.32 -4.67
CA ILE A 93 -14.79 -2.44 -5.54
C ILE A 93 -14.56 -2.00 -6.99
N ILE A 94 -13.66 -2.69 -7.66
CA ILE A 94 -13.42 -2.51 -9.09
C ILE A 94 -14.65 -3.05 -9.81
N ALA A 95 -15.53 -2.15 -10.23
CA ALA A 95 -16.65 -2.51 -11.06
C ALA A 95 -16.21 -2.56 -12.53
N VAL A 96 -16.80 -3.49 -13.30
CA VAL A 96 -16.54 -3.61 -14.75
C VAL A 96 -16.78 -2.26 -15.46
N ASP A 97 -17.77 -1.50 -15.00
CA ASP A 97 -18.11 -0.18 -15.53
C ASP A 97 -16.95 0.84 -15.41
N MET A 98 -16.09 0.71 -14.40
CA MET A 98 -14.90 1.57 -14.25
C MET A 98 -13.86 1.28 -15.33
N PHE A 99 -13.67 0.02 -15.69
CA PHE A 99 -12.80 -0.37 -16.81
C PHE A 99 -13.37 0.06 -18.15
N LEU A 100 -14.67 -0.09 -18.34
CA LEU A 100 -15.35 0.37 -19.56
C LEU A 100 -15.22 1.88 -19.70
N ASN A 101 -15.44 2.65 -18.66
CA ASN A 101 -15.27 4.10 -18.68
C ASN A 101 -13.81 4.49 -19.02
N LEU A 102 -12.83 3.80 -18.44
CA LEU A 102 -11.40 4.07 -18.73
C LEU A 102 -11.04 3.79 -20.19
N THR A 103 -11.64 2.76 -20.81
CA THR A 103 -11.34 2.37 -22.20
C THR A 103 -12.12 3.18 -23.23
N THR A 104 -13.27 3.76 -22.86
CA THR A 104 -14.14 4.56 -23.74
C THR A 104 -13.95 6.07 -23.54
N THR A 105 -13.13 6.48 -22.57
CA THR A 105 -12.88 7.89 -22.23
C THR A 105 -12.20 8.63 -23.37
N ASN A 106 -12.75 9.78 -23.75
CA ASN A 106 -12.17 10.68 -24.74
C ASN A 106 -10.92 11.40 -24.14
N SER A 107 -9.99 11.85 -24.99
CA SER A 107 -8.74 12.49 -24.55
C SER A 107 -8.95 13.71 -23.63
N GLY A 108 -10.02 14.47 -23.81
CA GLY A 108 -10.38 15.61 -22.95
C GLY A 108 -10.83 15.15 -21.55
N GLU A 109 -11.70 14.16 -21.48
CA GLU A 109 -12.16 13.56 -20.24
C GLU A 109 -11.03 12.84 -19.51
N ALA A 110 -10.09 12.23 -20.26
CA ALA A 110 -8.91 11.58 -19.67
C ALA A 110 -8.00 12.57 -18.96
N LEU A 111 -7.83 13.78 -19.52
CA LEU A 111 -7.03 14.85 -18.89
C LEU A 111 -7.69 15.38 -17.61
N GLU A 112 -9.01 15.61 -17.63
CA GLU A 112 -9.76 16.03 -16.46
C GLU A 112 -9.74 14.96 -15.35
N LEU A 113 -9.83 13.70 -15.74
CA LEU A 113 -9.69 12.57 -14.81
C LEU A 113 -8.29 12.54 -14.22
N LEU A 114 -7.26 12.81 -15.04
CA LEU A 114 -5.86 12.82 -14.60
C LEU A 114 -5.59 13.93 -13.57
N ASP A 115 -6.16 15.13 -13.76
CA ASP A 115 -6.02 16.23 -12.81
C ASP A 115 -6.65 15.86 -11.44
N ASN A 116 -7.80 15.20 -11.46
CA ASN A 116 -8.45 14.71 -10.24
C ASN A 116 -7.69 13.52 -9.61
N LEU A 117 -7.00 12.72 -10.41
CA LEU A 117 -6.23 11.56 -9.99
C LEU A 117 -4.88 11.95 -9.36
N LEU A 118 -4.30 13.06 -9.79
CA LEU A 118 -2.94 13.47 -9.43
C LEU A 118 -2.68 13.50 -7.91
N PRO A 119 -3.55 14.08 -7.06
CA PRO A 119 -3.34 14.09 -5.62
C PRO A 119 -3.30 12.69 -4.99
N ALA A 120 -4.18 11.78 -5.46
CA ALA A 120 -4.21 10.40 -4.99
C ALA A 120 -2.96 9.62 -5.40
N VAL A 121 -2.52 9.81 -6.64
CA VAL A 121 -1.28 9.20 -7.17
C VAL A 121 -0.08 9.69 -6.38
N ILE A 122 0.05 11.00 -6.15
CA ILE A 122 1.13 11.57 -5.33
C ILE A 122 1.10 10.97 -3.92
N GLY A 123 -0.06 10.90 -3.27
CA GLY A 123 -0.21 10.31 -1.94
C GLY A 123 0.25 8.86 -1.88
N VAL A 124 -0.12 8.06 -2.88
CA VAL A 124 0.31 6.66 -3.02
C VAL A 124 1.83 6.57 -3.21
N PHE A 125 2.41 7.39 -4.08
CA PHE A 125 3.86 7.41 -4.30
C PHE A 125 4.63 7.77 -3.03
N VAL A 126 4.17 8.77 -2.27
CA VAL A 126 4.82 9.20 -1.03
C VAL A 126 4.79 8.13 0.05
N VAL A 127 3.78 7.27 0.07
CA VAL A 127 3.65 6.20 1.08
C VAL A 127 4.38 4.91 0.65
N TYR A 128 4.08 4.43 -0.56
CA TYR A 128 4.52 3.08 -0.97
C TYR A 128 5.95 3.05 -1.51
N ILE A 129 6.42 4.09 -2.20
CA ILE A 129 7.79 4.11 -2.72
C ILE A 129 8.83 4.13 -1.59
N PRO A 130 8.73 4.99 -0.56
CA PRO A 130 9.68 4.93 0.56
C PRO A 130 9.66 3.58 1.28
N ALA A 131 8.48 2.96 1.45
CA ALA A 131 8.38 1.64 2.05
C ALA A 131 9.13 0.57 1.24
N LEU A 132 8.97 0.55 -0.09
CA LEU A 132 9.68 -0.37 -0.98
C LEU A 132 11.20 -0.10 -1.01
N VAL A 133 11.61 1.17 -1.01
CA VAL A 133 13.03 1.56 -0.94
C VAL A 133 13.65 1.09 0.37
N LEU A 134 12.98 1.30 1.51
CA LEU A 134 13.44 0.78 2.81
C LEU A 134 13.54 -0.75 2.80
N GLY A 135 12.62 -1.45 2.15
CA GLY A 135 12.68 -2.89 1.94
C GLY A 135 13.92 -3.33 1.16
N ALA A 136 14.25 -2.62 0.07
CA ALA A 136 15.44 -2.89 -0.73
C ALA A 136 16.72 -2.61 0.05
N VAL A 137 16.80 -1.47 0.73
CA VAL A 137 17.97 -1.07 1.54
C VAL A 137 18.22 -2.08 2.66
N SER A 138 17.17 -2.49 3.37
CA SER A 138 17.30 -3.50 4.43
C SER A 138 17.79 -4.84 3.89
N TYR A 139 17.31 -5.25 2.72
CA TYR A 139 17.74 -6.50 2.11
C TYR A 139 19.22 -6.49 1.69
N THR A 140 19.69 -5.38 1.12
CA THR A 140 21.09 -5.22 0.71
C THR A 140 22.04 -5.13 1.89
N HIS A 141 21.63 -4.43 2.97
CA HIS A 141 22.44 -4.29 4.19
C HIS A 141 22.64 -5.63 4.91
N LEU A 142 21.61 -6.46 4.98
CA LEU A 142 21.70 -7.78 5.60
C LEU A 142 22.57 -8.74 4.79
N ARG A 143 22.65 -8.59 3.45
CA ARG A 143 23.51 -9.39 2.60
C ARG A 143 24.97 -9.01 2.68
N ALA A 144 25.30 -7.77 3.03
CA ALA A 144 26.67 -7.31 3.17
C ALA A 144 27.34 -7.78 4.48
N HIS A 145 26.57 -8.31 5.43
CA HIS A 145 27.04 -8.80 6.73
C HIS A 145 27.00 -10.35 6.85
N GLU A 146 26.56 -11.07 5.82
CA GLU A 146 26.70 -12.53 5.67
C GLU A 146 27.97 -12.86 4.87
#